data_92e22e3b8d07a96252bf4415bd2ad519
#
_entry.id   92e22e3b8d07a96252bf4415bd2ad519
#
_cell.length_a   1.000
_cell.length_b   1.000
_cell.length_c   1.000
_cell.angle_alpha   90.00
_cell.angle_beta   90.00
_cell.angle_gamma   90.00
#
_symmetry.space_group_name_H-M   'P 1'
#
loop_
_entity.id
_entity.type
_entity.pdbx_description
1 polymer ?
#
loop_
_entity_poly.entity_id
_entity_poly.type
_entity_poly.pdbx_seq_one_letter_code
_entity_poly.pdbx_strand_id
1 'polypeptide(L)' 'MTSLSSQERTVIQTLLELNYSVRAIARFIKRSPSTVSIE' A
#
# COMPACT_ATOMS: atom_id res chain seq x y z
N MET A 1 -2.84 2.16 16.61
CA MET A 1 -3.15 1.35 15.45
C MET A 1 -3.39 2.20 14.22
N THR A 2 -2.81 1.84 13.12
CA THR A 2 -2.91 2.60 11.89
C THR A 2 -3.88 1.94 10.93
N SER A 3 -4.81 2.70 10.40
CA SER A 3 -5.68 2.21 9.36
C SER A 3 -5.52 3.11 8.14
N LEU A 4 -5.63 2.51 6.98
CA LEU A 4 -5.49 3.24 5.74
C LEU A 4 -6.83 3.81 5.32
N SER A 5 -6.79 4.97 4.68
CA SER A 5 -8.01 5.54 4.13
C SER A 5 -8.44 4.74 2.91
N SER A 6 -9.67 4.96 2.49
CA SER A 6 -10.17 4.26 1.30
C SER A 6 -9.32 4.57 0.08
N GLN A 7 -8.85 5.81 -0.03
CA GLN A 7 -8.02 6.20 -1.16
C GLN A 7 -6.69 5.46 -1.15
N GLU A 8 -6.10 5.33 0.02
CA GLU A 8 -4.83 4.62 0.12
C GLU A 8 -4.99 3.15 -0.22
N ARG A 9 -6.07 2.55 0.22
CA ARG A 9 -6.33 1.15 -0.09
C ARG A 9 -6.53 0.94 -1.58
N THR A 10 -7.23 1.87 -2.21
CA THR A 10 -7.43 1.81 -3.66
C THR A 10 -6.09 1.89 -4.39
N VAL A 11 -5.23 2.80 -3.95
CA VAL A 11 -3.90 2.94 -4.56
C VAL A 11 -3.11 1.63 -4.40
N ILE A 12 -3.13 1.06 -3.19
CA ILE A 12 -2.42 -0.19 -2.96
C ILE A 12 -2.94 -1.28 -3.87
N GLN A 13 -4.25 -1.41 -3.97
CA GLN A 13 -4.85 -2.44 -4.80
C GLN A 13 -4.47 -2.26 -6.26
N THR A 14 -4.54 -1.04 -6.74
CA THR A 14 -4.20 -0.73 -8.13
C THR A 14 -2.74 -1.09 -8.43
N LEU A 15 -1.84 -0.70 -7.53
CA LEU A 15 -0.42 -0.97 -7.74
C LEU A 15 -0.12 -2.46 -7.68
N LEU A 16 -0.82 -3.19 -6.82
CA LEU A 16 -0.66 -4.63 -6.77
C LEU A 16 -1.09 -5.28 -8.09
N GLU A 17 -2.16 -4.78 -8.68
CA GLU A 17 -2.60 -5.31 -9.96
C GLU A 17 -1.62 -5.02 -11.07
N LEU A 18 -0.83 -3.96 -10.91
CA LEU A 18 0.22 -3.62 -11.85
C LEU A 18 1.52 -4.35 -11.56
N ASN A 19 1.48 -5.30 -10.62
CA ASN A 19 2.64 -6.12 -10.25
C ASN A 19 3.75 -5.36 -9.55
N TYR A 20 3.39 -4.30 -8.85
CA TYR A 20 4.34 -3.60 -8.00
C TYR A 20 4.56 -4.40 -6.72
N SER A 21 5.78 -4.34 -6.19
CA SER A 21 6.07 -5.02 -4.94
C SER A 21 5.52 -4.21 -3.77
N VAL A 22 5.30 -4.90 -2.65
CA VAL A 22 4.82 -4.25 -1.42
C VAL A 22 5.74 -3.10 -1.03
N ARG A 23 7.05 -3.31 -1.17
CA ARG A 23 8.02 -2.27 -0.83
C ARG A 23 7.87 -1.04 -1.70
N ALA A 24 7.69 -1.25 -2.99
CA ALA A 24 7.52 -0.14 -3.92
C ALA A 24 6.25 0.64 -3.60
N ILE A 25 5.18 -0.09 -3.28
CA ILE A 25 3.91 0.54 -2.93
C ILE A 25 4.06 1.36 -1.66
N ALA A 26 4.72 0.79 -0.66
CA ALA A 26 4.92 1.49 0.61
C ALA A 26 5.68 2.78 0.42
N ARG A 27 6.70 2.76 -0.43
CA ARG A 27 7.46 3.97 -0.72
C ARG A 27 6.61 5.00 -1.44
N PHE A 28 5.75 4.52 -2.32
CA PHE A 28 4.88 5.41 -3.08
C PHE A 28 3.92 6.16 -2.17
N ILE A 29 3.33 5.46 -1.21
CA ILE A 29 2.36 6.09 -0.31
C ILE A 29 3.01 6.57 0.99
N LYS A 30 4.32 6.42 1.12
CA LYS A 30 5.10 6.88 2.28
C LYS A 30 4.64 6.20 3.56
N ARG A 31 4.41 4.90 3.47
CA ARG A 31 4.07 4.07 4.62
C ARG A 31 5.09 2.97 4.75
N SER A 32 5.09 2.30 5.90
CA SER A 32 6.00 1.18 6.08
C SER A 32 5.49 -0.02 5.29
N PRO A 33 6.40 -0.89 4.82
CA PRO A 33 5.97 -2.11 4.13
C PRO A 33 5.04 -2.98 4.97
N SER A 34 5.23 -2.98 6.28
CA SER A 34 4.37 -3.75 7.16
C SER A 34 2.93 -3.28 7.06
N THR A 35 2.73 -1.98 7.00
CA THR A 35 1.39 -1.42 6.90
C THR A 35 0.71 -1.88 5.62
N VAL A 36 1.43 -1.86 4.52
CA VAL A 36 0.89 -2.29 3.24
C VAL A 36 0.57 -3.78 3.27
N SER A 37 1.47 -4.57 3.86
CA SER A 37 1.32 -6.01 3.87
C SER A 37 0.13 -6.46 4.72
N ILE A 38 -0.16 -5.75 5.80
CA ILE A 38 -1.26 -6.11 6.67
C ILE A 38 -2.60 -5.87 6.01
N GLU A 39 -2.70 -4.84 5.22
CA GLU A 39 -3.93 -4.54 4.52
C GLU A 39 -4.12 -5.44 3.32
#